data_5b62dd4b5810a5003276f97646b3a5be
#
_entry.id   5b62dd4b5810a5003276f97646b3a5be
#
_cell.length_a   1.000
_cell.length_b   1.000
_cell.length_c   1.000
_cell.angle_alpha   90.00
_cell.angle_beta   90.00
_cell.angle_gamma   90.00
#
_symmetry.space_group_name_H-M   'P 1'
#
loop_
_entity.id
_entity.type
_entity.pdbx_description
1 polymer ?
#
loop_
_entity_poly.entity_id
_entity_poly.type
_entity_poly.pdbx_seq_one_letter_code
_entity_poly.pdbx_strand_id
1 'polypeptide(L)'
;MALMRSKLVLPGGGIIYSTLLPHGNESTLGLVFEEPSTGMKFAYYTDCRAMTEKSLELGEHADLAILDGLRPNPHPTHMTVDEACQAAHDLRAKRALLTHMTFQINYETTMAQLHKTHPKVGLCYDGLRIKLGA
;
A
#
# COMPACT_ATOMS: atom_id res chain seq x y z
N MET A 1 -16.48 13.37 -12.99
CA MET A 1 -16.77 14.06 -11.87
C MET A 1 -15.66 14.71 -11.21
N ALA A 2 -15.99 15.75 -10.56
CA ALA A 2 -15.00 16.53 -9.88
C ALA A 2 -14.17 15.74 -8.90
N LEU A 3 -14.77 14.72 -8.34
CA LEU A 3 -14.04 13.90 -7.41
C LEU A 3 -12.85 13.21 -8.03
N MET A 4 -12.77 13.20 -9.31
CA MET A 4 -11.66 12.60 -9.97
C MET A 4 -10.43 13.46 -9.86
N ARG A 5 -10.62 14.71 -9.49
CA ARG A 5 -9.54 15.56 -9.38
C ARG A 5 -8.92 15.44 -8.09
N SER A 6 -8.48 14.38 -7.72
CA SER A 6 -8.00 13.98 -6.43
C SER A 6 -6.54 14.33 -6.25
N LYS A 7 -6.23 15.61 -6.32
CA LYS A 7 -4.86 16.10 -6.26
C LYS A 7 -4.79 17.29 -5.35
N LEU A 8 -3.88 17.26 -4.38
CA LEU A 8 -3.63 18.37 -3.47
C LEU A 8 -2.15 18.71 -3.50
N VAL A 9 -1.83 19.96 -3.76
CA VAL A 9 -0.43 20.43 -3.73
C VAL A 9 -0.17 21.02 -2.35
N LEU A 10 0.87 20.50 -1.69
CA LEU A 10 1.24 20.92 -0.34
C LEU A 10 2.19 22.11 -0.38
N PRO A 11 2.23 22.90 0.71
CA PRO A 11 3.28 23.91 0.85
C PRO A 11 4.64 23.22 0.75
N GLY A 12 5.52 23.75 -0.05
CA GLY A 12 6.82 23.12 -0.29
C GLY A 12 6.89 22.27 -1.52
N GLY A 13 5.76 22.01 -2.19
CA GLY A 13 5.74 21.38 -3.50
C GLY A 13 5.35 19.91 -3.53
N GLY A 14 5.24 19.24 -2.39
CA GLY A 14 4.77 17.87 -2.36
C GLY A 14 3.34 17.75 -2.86
N ILE A 15 2.99 16.62 -3.46
CA ILE A 15 1.67 16.41 -4.02
C ILE A 15 1.05 15.15 -3.41
N ILE A 16 -0.24 15.24 -3.07
CA ILE A 16 -1.02 14.08 -2.66
C ILE A 16 -2.06 13.80 -3.71
N TYR A 17 -2.08 12.58 -4.23
CA TYR A 17 -3.15 12.09 -5.09
C TYR A 17 -4.03 11.16 -4.28
N SER A 18 -5.31 11.09 -4.60
CA SER A 18 -6.21 10.13 -3.98
C SER A 18 -6.96 9.33 -5.02
N THR A 19 -7.38 8.15 -4.63
CA THR A 19 -8.18 7.27 -5.49
C THR A 19 -9.08 6.43 -4.58
N LEU A 20 -10.19 5.96 -5.13
CA LEU A 20 -11.09 5.10 -4.38
C LEU A 20 -10.67 3.65 -4.52
N LEU A 21 -10.73 2.91 -3.41
CA LEU A 21 -10.41 1.50 -3.35
C LEU A 21 -11.64 0.71 -2.90
N PRO A 22 -11.84 -0.51 -3.41
CA PRO A 22 -12.99 -1.31 -3.01
C PRO A 22 -12.87 -1.84 -1.58
N HIS A 23 -13.99 -1.81 -0.86
CA HIS A 23 -14.09 -2.30 0.51
C HIS A 23 -15.50 -2.85 0.69
N GLY A 24 -15.77 -4.05 0.15
CA GLY A 24 -17.10 -4.62 0.11
C GLY A 24 -18.02 -3.76 -0.75
N ASN A 25 -19.14 -3.35 -0.19
CA ASN A 25 -20.11 -2.49 -0.88
C ASN A 25 -19.76 -1.00 -0.79
N GLU A 26 -18.68 -0.69 -0.09
CA GLU A 26 -18.25 0.69 0.12
C GLU A 26 -16.90 0.92 -0.53
N SER A 27 -16.42 2.15 -0.44
CA SER A 27 -15.09 2.51 -0.94
C SER A 27 -14.29 3.15 0.18
N THR A 28 -12.99 2.95 0.14
CA THR A 28 -12.05 3.62 1.03
C THR A 28 -11.13 4.49 0.18
N LEU A 29 -10.35 5.33 0.84
CA LEU A 29 -9.48 6.26 0.15
C LEU A 29 -8.05 5.76 0.15
N GLY A 30 -7.49 5.58 -1.04
CA GLY A 30 -6.07 5.32 -1.21
C GLY A 30 -5.34 6.63 -1.48
N LEU A 31 -4.13 6.77 -0.94
CA LEU A 31 -3.35 7.99 -1.08
C LEU A 31 -1.98 7.70 -1.68
N VAL A 32 -1.52 8.59 -2.54
CA VAL A 32 -0.16 8.55 -3.07
C VAL A 32 0.47 9.89 -2.85
N PHE A 33 1.62 9.88 -2.16
CA PHE A 33 2.41 11.07 -1.91
C PHE A 33 3.57 11.10 -2.90
N GLU A 34 3.80 12.24 -3.50
CA GLU A 34 4.89 12.39 -4.45
C GLU A 34 5.67 13.67 -4.18
N GLU A 35 6.99 13.55 -4.23
CA GLU A 35 7.87 14.72 -4.13
C GLU A 35 8.48 14.95 -5.51
N PRO A 36 7.96 15.91 -6.28
CA PRO A 36 8.41 16.09 -7.66
C PRO A 36 9.90 16.42 -7.80
N SER A 37 10.48 17.10 -6.81
CA SER A 37 11.89 17.49 -6.89
C SER A 37 12.83 16.30 -6.85
N THR A 38 12.41 15.17 -6.24
CA THR A 38 13.25 13.98 -6.12
C THR A 38 12.66 12.78 -6.86
N GLY A 39 11.38 12.84 -7.23
CA GLY A 39 10.67 11.70 -7.80
C GLY A 39 10.24 10.68 -6.76
N MET A 40 10.42 10.98 -5.48
CA MET A 40 10.03 10.08 -4.40
C MET A 40 8.52 9.86 -4.39
N LYS A 41 8.10 8.62 -4.28
CA LYS A 41 6.68 8.27 -4.28
C LYS A 41 6.38 7.28 -3.15
N PHE A 42 5.29 7.53 -2.42
CA PHE A 42 4.83 6.70 -1.32
C PHE A 42 3.34 6.42 -1.51
N ALA A 43 2.96 5.15 -1.62
CA ALA A 43 1.56 4.74 -1.76
C ALA A 43 1.04 4.19 -0.45
N TYR A 44 -0.14 4.66 -0.03
CA TYR A 44 -0.78 4.22 1.20
C TYR A 44 -2.17 3.68 0.86
N TYR A 45 -2.27 2.37 0.68
CA TYR A 45 -3.47 1.67 0.22
C TYR A 45 -3.87 0.62 1.25
N THR A 46 -4.43 1.07 2.34
CA THR A 46 -4.89 0.17 3.41
C THR A 46 -6.40 0.06 3.40
N ASP A 47 -6.90 -0.92 4.15
CA ASP A 47 -8.33 -1.10 4.35
C ASP A 47 -9.07 -1.27 3.04
N CYS A 48 -8.59 -2.17 2.19
CA CYS A 48 -9.17 -2.41 0.88
C CYS A 48 -9.11 -3.88 0.48
N ARG A 49 -10.00 -4.26 -0.45
CA ARG A 49 -10.10 -5.64 -0.92
C ARG A 49 -9.18 -5.94 -2.10
N ALA A 50 -8.89 -4.94 -2.91
CA ALA A 50 -8.11 -5.13 -4.13
C ALA A 50 -7.62 -3.80 -4.66
N MET A 51 -6.68 -3.87 -5.61
CA MET A 51 -6.23 -2.71 -6.36
C MET A 51 -7.19 -2.45 -7.51
N THR A 52 -7.34 -1.18 -7.87
CA THR A 52 -8.06 -0.77 -9.07
C THR A 52 -7.04 -0.41 -10.14
N GLU A 53 -7.49 -0.27 -11.37
CA GLU A 53 -6.63 0.17 -12.44
C GLU A 53 -6.03 1.55 -12.13
N LYS A 54 -6.83 2.45 -11.59
CA LYS A 54 -6.39 3.79 -11.20
C LYS A 54 -5.34 3.73 -10.09
N SER A 55 -5.55 2.90 -9.07
CA SER A 55 -4.61 2.79 -7.96
C SER A 55 -3.27 2.21 -8.43
N LEU A 56 -3.30 1.27 -9.37
CA LEU A 56 -2.07 0.71 -9.93
C LEU A 56 -1.32 1.78 -10.73
N GLU A 57 -2.04 2.58 -11.49
CA GLU A 57 -1.43 3.65 -12.27
C GLU A 57 -0.79 4.72 -11.38
N LEU A 58 -1.53 5.19 -10.38
CA LEU A 58 -1.03 6.22 -9.47
C LEU A 58 0.16 5.76 -8.64
N GLY A 59 0.11 4.53 -8.16
CA GLY A 59 1.14 3.99 -7.27
C GLY A 59 2.29 3.28 -7.96
N GLU A 60 2.27 3.22 -9.28
CA GLU A 60 3.30 2.50 -10.03
C GLU A 60 4.70 2.98 -9.69
N HIS A 61 5.60 2.03 -9.44
CA HIS A 61 7.01 2.30 -9.09
C HIS A 61 7.17 3.07 -7.78
N ALA A 62 6.21 2.96 -6.86
CA ALA A 62 6.35 3.58 -5.54
C ALA A 62 7.65 3.12 -4.88
N ASP A 63 8.32 4.05 -4.21
CA ASP A 63 9.51 3.72 -3.42
C ASP A 63 9.11 2.89 -2.21
N LEU A 64 7.92 3.16 -1.68
CA LEU A 64 7.33 2.39 -0.60
C LEU A 64 5.82 2.33 -0.80
N ALA A 65 5.25 1.15 -0.64
CA ALA A 65 3.79 0.97 -0.61
C ALA A 65 3.41 0.35 0.73
N ILE A 66 2.42 0.93 1.40
CA ILE A 66 1.81 0.34 2.59
C ILE A 66 0.49 -0.26 2.12
N LEU A 67 0.33 -1.54 2.33
CA LEU A 67 -0.81 -2.29 1.81
C LEU A 67 -1.55 -3.02 2.92
N ASP A 68 -2.80 -3.37 2.64
CA ASP A 68 -3.63 -4.17 3.53
C ASP A 68 -3.18 -5.63 3.46
N GLY A 69 -2.85 -6.23 4.58
CA GLY A 69 -2.49 -7.65 4.66
C GLY A 69 -3.13 -8.25 5.89
N LEU A 70 -4.45 -8.36 5.87
CA LEU A 70 -5.26 -8.65 7.05
C LEU A 70 -4.96 -9.99 7.70
N ARG A 71 -4.93 -11.05 6.90
CA ARG A 71 -4.79 -12.42 7.41
C ARG A 71 -4.44 -13.37 6.26
N PRO A 72 -4.07 -14.63 6.58
CA PRO A 72 -3.76 -15.61 5.53
C PRO A 72 -4.97 -16.04 4.71
N ASN A 73 -6.16 -16.10 5.33
CA ASN A 73 -7.36 -16.59 4.66
C ASN A 73 -8.17 -15.47 4.02
N PRO A 74 -8.89 -15.75 2.93
CA PRO A 74 -9.70 -14.74 2.24
C PRO A 74 -10.67 -14.01 3.15
N HIS A 75 -10.92 -12.74 2.84
CA HIS A 75 -11.84 -11.88 3.55
C HIS A 75 -12.62 -11.06 2.54
N PRO A 76 -13.93 -10.78 2.76
CA PRO A 76 -14.73 -10.07 1.77
C PRO A 76 -14.33 -8.62 1.51
N THR A 77 -13.66 -7.94 2.43
CA THR A 77 -13.35 -6.52 2.29
C THR A 77 -11.87 -6.18 2.37
N HIS A 78 -11.02 -7.16 2.65
CA HIS A 78 -9.57 -6.95 2.81
C HIS A 78 -8.77 -7.94 1.99
N MET A 79 -7.50 -7.65 1.79
CA MET A 79 -6.59 -8.56 1.10
C MET A 79 -5.95 -9.55 2.08
N THR A 80 -5.67 -10.74 1.58
CA THR A 80 -4.80 -11.67 2.29
C THR A 80 -3.36 -11.23 2.13
N VAL A 81 -2.47 -11.86 2.88
CA VAL A 81 -1.03 -11.60 2.74
C VAL A 81 -0.57 -11.89 1.30
N ASP A 82 -1.02 -13.01 0.71
CA ASP A 82 -0.64 -13.36 -0.65
C ASP A 82 -1.19 -12.38 -1.67
N GLU A 83 -2.42 -11.94 -1.50
CA GLU A 83 -3.01 -10.94 -2.39
C GLU A 83 -2.28 -9.61 -2.29
N ALA A 84 -1.84 -9.23 -1.09
CA ALA A 84 -1.06 -8.02 -0.90
C ALA A 84 0.32 -8.13 -1.55
N CYS A 85 0.94 -9.29 -1.50
CA CYS A 85 2.21 -9.52 -2.20
C CYS A 85 2.04 -9.36 -3.71
N GLN A 86 0.93 -9.88 -4.24
CA GLN A 86 0.63 -9.74 -5.67
C GLN A 86 0.40 -8.26 -6.02
N ALA A 87 -0.30 -7.53 -5.15
CA ALA A 87 -0.53 -6.10 -5.35
C ALA A 87 0.79 -5.33 -5.37
N ALA A 88 1.71 -5.66 -4.47
CA ALA A 88 3.04 -5.04 -4.45
C ALA A 88 3.79 -5.29 -5.75
N HIS A 89 3.68 -6.50 -6.28
CA HIS A 89 4.30 -6.86 -7.56
C HIS A 89 3.65 -6.08 -8.70
N ASP A 90 2.33 -6.01 -8.73
CA ASP A 90 1.60 -5.29 -9.78
C ASP A 90 1.89 -3.79 -9.75
N LEU A 91 2.10 -3.22 -8.57
CA LEU A 91 2.52 -1.83 -8.41
C LEU A 91 3.97 -1.59 -8.82
N ARG A 92 4.76 -2.65 -8.94
CA ARG A 92 6.20 -2.55 -9.17
C ARG A 92 6.87 -1.71 -8.07
N ALA A 93 6.37 -1.83 -6.86
CA ALA A 93 6.91 -1.09 -5.72
C ALA A 93 8.32 -1.58 -5.40
N LYS A 94 9.20 -0.66 -5.04
CA LYS A 94 10.55 -1.03 -4.64
C LYS A 94 10.56 -1.76 -3.32
N ARG A 95 9.63 -1.39 -2.45
CA ARG A 95 9.44 -1.99 -1.13
C ARG A 95 7.98 -1.88 -0.75
N ALA A 96 7.45 -2.88 -0.08
CA ALA A 96 6.08 -2.86 0.43
C ALA A 96 6.05 -3.36 1.86
N LEU A 97 5.16 -2.78 2.66
CA LEU A 97 4.92 -3.20 4.03
C LEU A 97 3.44 -3.43 4.22
N LEU A 98 3.10 -4.49 4.92
CA LEU A 98 1.71 -4.86 5.16
C LEU A 98 1.28 -4.40 6.54
N THR A 99 0.06 -3.89 6.62
CA THR A 99 -0.53 -3.43 7.87
C THR A 99 -1.97 -3.93 7.99
N HIS A 100 -2.69 -3.49 9.00
CA HIS A 100 -4.08 -3.88 9.24
C HIS A 100 -4.22 -5.37 9.52
N MET A 101 -3.18 -5.96 10.13
CA MET A 101 -3.11 -7.40 10.38
C MET A 101 -3.92 -7.81 11.59
N THR A 102 -4.52 -9.01 11.53
CA THR A 102 -5.22 -9.60 12.66
C THR A 102 -4.28 -10.47 13.48
N PHE A 103 -4.77 -10.96 14.61
CA PHE A 103 -4.01 -11.89 15.46
C PHE A 103 -3.71 -13.22 14.76
N GLN A 104 -4.34 -13.49 13.61
CA GLN A 104 -4.08 -14.70 12.83
C GLN A 104 -2.73 -14.66 12.13
N ILE A 105 -2.10 -13.48 12.05
CA ILE A 105 -0.76 -13.34 11.50
C ILE A 105 0.25 -13.60 12.62
N ASN A 106 1.06 -14.63 12.45
CA ASN A 106 2.23 -14.83 13.29
C ASN A 106 3.36 -14.00 12.69
N TYR A 107 3.77 -12.95 13.37
CA TYR A 107 4.74 -11.99 12.84
C TYR A 107 6.04 -12.64 12.40
N GLU A 108 6.67 -13.39 13.30
CA GLU A 108 7.98 -13.98 13.03
C GLU A 108 7.95 -14.99 11.89
N THR A 109 6.96 -15.89 11.91
CA THR A 109 6.82 -16.92 10.89
C THR A 109 6.53 -16.29 9.53
N THR A 110 5.61 -15.33 9.49
CA THR A 110 5.23 -14.66 8.26
C THR A 110 6.39 -13.86 7.69
N MET A 111 7.13 -13.12 8.53
CA MET A 111 8.31 -12.40 8.09
C MET A 111 9.37 -13.33 7.50
N ALA A 112 9.59 -14.49 8.14
CA ALA A 112 10.54 -15.47 7.64
C ALA A 112 10.13 -16.01 6.27
N GLN A 113 8.84 -16.26 6.09
CA GLN A 113 8.32 -16.72 4.80
C GLN A 113 8.44 -15.65 3.72
N LEU A 114 8.08 -14.42 4.05
CA LEU A 114 8.15 -13.30 3.11
C LEU A 114 9.60 -13.04 2.69
N HIS A 115 10.54 -13.15 3.63
CA HIS A 115 11.95 -12.95 3.31
C HIS A 115 12.41 -13.91 2.22
N LYS A 116 11.87 -15.12 2.19
CA LYS A 116 12.22 -16.13 1.19
C LYS A 116 11.45 -15.96 -0.12
N THR A 117 10.16 -15.67 -0.04
CA THR A 117 9.27 -15.69 -1.21
C THR A 117 9.07 -14.32 -1.84
N HIS A 118 9.04 -13.27 -1.01
CA HIS A 118 8.81 -11.89 -1.46
C HIS A 118 9.71 -10.96 -0.65
N PRO A 119 11.02 -10.94 -0.95
CA PRO A 119 12.00 -10.20 -0.11
C PRO A 119 11.78 -8.70 -0.06
N LYS A 120 11.01 -8.14 -0.97
CA LYS A 120 10.68 -6.71 -0.95
C LYS A 120 9.48 -6.40 -0.06
N VAL A 121 8.79 -7.42 0.46
CA VAL A 121 7.60 -7.25 1.26
C VAL A 121 7.90 -7.62 2.71
N GLY A 122 7.50 -6.76 3.63
CA GLY A 122 7.63 -7.00 5.06
C GLY A 122 6.34 -6.65 5.77
N LEU A 123 6.36 -6.76 7.09
CA LEU A 123 5.20 -6.43 7.94
C LEU A 123 5.52 -5.18 8.75
N CYS A 124 4.52 -4.34 8.93
CA CYS A 124 4.62 -3.19 9.82
C CYS A 124 4.58 -3.65 11.28
N TYR A 125 5.05 -2.80 12.17
CA TYR A 125 4.88 -2.98 13.61
C TYR A 125 4.75 -1.60 14.26
N ASP A 126 4.16 -1.56 15.43
CA ASP A 126 3.93 -0.30 16.13
C ASP A 126 5.25 0.41 16.42
N GLY A 127 5.32 1.65 16.03
CA GLY A 127 6.52 2.45 16.23
C GLY A 127 7.54 2.36 15.10
N LEU A 128 7.26 1.58 14.06
CA LEU A 128 8.16 1.50 12.90
C LEU A 128 8.31 2.87 12.25
N ARG A 129 9.56 3.25 11.99
CA ARG A 129 9.88 4.48 11.26
C ARG A 129 10.65 4.13 10.02
N ILE A 130 10.29 4.77 8.92
CA ILE A 130 10.97 4.58 7.65
C ILE A 130 11.32 5.93 7.08
N LYS A 131 12.58 6.08 6.72
CA LYS A 131 13.06 7.30 6.08
C LYS A 131 13.03 7.07 4.57
N LEU A 132 12.33 7.93 3.86
CA LEU A 132 12.26 7.87 2.40
C LEU A 132 13.22 8.87 1.80
N GLY A 133 13.83 8.48 0.67
CA GLY A 133 14.63 9.40 -0.10
C GLY A 133 15.95 9.75 0.53
N ALA A 134 16.54 8.92 1.18
CA ALA A 134 17.85 9.13 1.69
C ALA A 134 18.94 9.32 1.54
#